data_1f807cc7c4af56b4047346de948abcdb
#
_entry.id   1f807cc7c4af56b4047346de948abcdb
#
_cell.length_a   1.000
_cell.length_b   1.000
_cell.length_c   1.000
_cell.angle_alpha   90.00
_cell.angle_beta   90.00
_cell.angle_gamma   90.00
#
_symmetry.space_group_name_H-M   'P 1'
#
loop_
_entity.id
_entity.type
_entity.pdbx_description
1 polymer ?
#
loop_
_entity_poly.entity_id
_entity_poly.type
_entity_poly.pdbx_seq_one_letter_code
_entity_poly.pdbx_strand_id
1 'polypeptide(L)'
;NLAYEAAQASVAQGAGEHWPQLQALWAAWGLLDGARRKRGPLDLDLPEARVVLDPEGQVADVVLRARLDAHKVIEEMMITANVAAARQLEARKAPVMYRDHEPPSREKLLALRDYLETFGLPLALGQVVTPALFNRVLERAAGHAEARAISEQVLRTQSQAYYAPHNSGHFGLALGSYAHFTSPIRRYSDLLVHRSL
;
A
#
# COMPACT_ATOMS: atom_id res chain seq x y z
N ASN A 1 -24.49 0.45 6.03
CA ASN A 1 -23.22 0.68 5.36
C ASN A 1 -22.87 2.17 5.45
N LEU A 2 -21.66 2.46 5.87
CA LEU A 2 -21.13 3.83 5.92
C LEU A 2 -20.19 4.05 4.72
N ALA A 3 -20.46 5.06 3.89
CA ALA A 3 -19.57 5.44 2.79
C ALA A 3 -18.31 6.12 3.33
N TYR A 4 -17.21 6.01 2.63
CA TYR A 4 -15.93 6.64 3.03
C TYR A 4 -16.03 8.16 3.15
N GLU A 5 -16.75 8.79 2.23
CA GLU A 5 -17.00 10.22 2.23
C GLU A 5 -17.80 10.66 3.46
N ALA A 6 -18.83 9.88 3.83
CA ALA A 6 -19.66 10.15 5.02
C ALA A 6 -18.85 9.97 6.32
N ALA A 7 -17.98 8.95 6.40
CA ALA A 7 -17.08 8.74 7.52
C ALA A 7 -16.08 9.90 7.64
N GLN A 8 -15.47 10.31 6.53
CA GLN A 8 -14.55 11.44 6.49
C GLN A 8 -15.22 12.75 6.93
N ALA A 9 -16.43 13.02 6.44
CA ALA A 9 -17.20 14.21 6.80
C ALA A 9 -17.57 14.22 8.30
N SER A 10 -18.01 13.08 8.84
CA SER A 10 -18.34 12.93 10.27
C SER A 10 -17.12 13.22 11.16
N VAL A 11 -15.93 12.76 10.76
CA VAL A 11 -14.69 13.02 11.49
C VAL A 11 -14.29 14.48 11.40
N ALA A 12 -14.39 15.09 10.22
CA ALA A 12 -14.06 16.51 10.02
C ALA A 12 -14.99 17.44 10.82
N GLN A 13 -16.25 17.06 10.99
CA GLN A 13 -17.25 17.83 11.74
C GLN A 13 -17.23 17.54 13.25
N GLY A 14 -16.64 16.43 13.67
CA GLY A 14 -16.70 15.97 15.06
C GLY A 14 -18.11 15.58 15.51
N ALA A 15 -18.99 15.14 14.58
CA ALA A 15 -20.40 14.88 14.81
C ALA A 15 -20.95 13.77 13.92
N GLY A 16 -22.14 13.28 14.25
CA GLY A 16 -22.85 12.25 13.51
C GLY A 16 -23.17 11.01 14.37
N GLU A 17 -24.08 10.17 13.88
CA GLU A 17 -24.57 8.98 14.60
C GLU A 17 -23.41 8.05 15.03
N HIS A 18 -22.39 7.88 14.19
CA HIS A 18 -21.28 6.95 14.42
C HIS A 18 -19.99 7.66 14.89
N TRP A 19 -20.07 8.96 15.26
CA TRP A 19 -18.91 9.76 15.63
C TRP A 19 -18.08 9.13 16.75
N PRO A 20 -18.63 8.63 17.87
CA PRO A 20 -17.81 8.06 18.94
C PRO A 20 -16.98 6.85 18.48
N GLN A 21 -17.56 6.00 17.62
CA GLN A 21 -16.87 4.82 17.07
C GLN A 21 -15.79 5.24 16.05
N LEU A 22 -16.08 6.21 15.21
CA LEU A 22 -15.14 6.77 14.23
C LEU A 22 -13.97 7.46 14.95
N GLN A 23 -14.23 8.21 16.00
CA GLN A 23 -13.18 8.86 16.82
C GLN A 23 -12.21 7.81 17.38
N ALA A 24 -12.71 6.72 17.97
CA ALA A 24 -11.88 5.63 18.47
C ALA A 24 -11.06 4.95 17.36
N LEU A 25 -11.69 4.73 16.20
CA LEU A 25 -11.04 4.13 15.02
C LEU A 25 -9.92 5.01 14.48
N TRP A 26 -10.15 6.33 14.38
CA TRP A 26 -9.11 7.28 13.95
C TRP A 26 -7.96 7.39 14.95
N ALA A 27 -8.26 7.36 16.25
CA ALA A 27 -7.22 7.32 17.28
C ALA A 27 -6.33 6.08 17.16
N ALA A 28 -6.94 4.90 16.97
CA ALA A 28 -6.21 3.67 16.72
C ALA A 28 -5.37 3.73 15.43
N TRP A 29 -5.96 4.27 14.35
CA TRP A 29 -5.24 4.48 13.10
C TRP A 29 -4.03 5.40 13.26
N GLY A 30 -4.13 6.47 14.04
CA GLY A 30 -3.02 7.37 14.31
C GLY A 30 -1.79 6.65 14.91
N LEU A 31 -2.02 5.66 15.77
CA LEU A 31 -0.95 4.81 16.32
C LEU A 31 -0.34 3.90 15.26
N LEU A 32 -1.19 3.28 14.43
CA LEU A 32 -0.75 2.41 13.33
C LEU A 32 0.00 3.19 12.25
N ASP A 33 -0.47 4.38 11.88
CA ASP A 33 0.19 5.27 10.92
C ASP A 33 1.56 5.71 11.45
N GLY A 34 1.66 6.03 12.73
CA GLY A 34 2.94 6.30 13.39
C GLY A 34 3.92 5.13 13.32
N ALA A 35 3.43 3.90 13.49
CA ALA A 35 4.23 2.69 13.33
C ALA A 35 4.61 2.43 11.85
N ARG A 36 3.67 2.69 10.91
CA ARG A 36 3.90 2.64 9.46
C ARG A 36 5.04 3.56 9.04
N ARG A 37 5.01 4.84 9.46
CA ARG A 37 6.05 5.82 9.13
C ARG A 37 7.43 5.39 9.62
N LYS A 38 7.52 4.82 10.84
CA LYS A 38 8.78 4.28 11.37
C LYS A 38 9.28 3.08 10.56
N ARG A 39 8.38 2.24 10.07
CA ARG A 39 8.68 1.07 9.24
C ARG A 39 9.17 1.49 7.84
N GLY A 40 8.69 2.61 7.31
CA GLY A 40 9.09 3.18 6.02
C GLY A 40 8.71 2.32 4.81
N PRO A 41 7.44 1.92 4.63
CA PRO A 41 7.02 1.22 3.42
C PRO A 41 7.21 2.10 2.19
N LEU A 42 7.16 1.52 1.00
CA LEU A 42 7.12 2.27 -0.25
C LEU A 42 5.86 3.14 -0.28
N ASP A 43 6.04 4.44 -0.37
CA ASP A 43 4.96 5.43 -0.42
C ASP A 43 4.77 5.93 -1.86
N LEU A 44 4.12 5.09 -2.65
CA LEU A 44 3.84 5.38 -4.05
C LEU A 44 2.39 5.83 -4.17
N ASP A 45 2.18 7.14 -4.31
CA ASP A 45 0.86 7.73 -4.53
C ASP A 45 0.70 8.08 -6.01
N LEU A 46 0.06 7.18 -6.75
CA LEU A 46 -0.29 7.42 -8.15
C LEU A 46 -1.77 7.77 -8.23
N PRO A 47 -2.11 8.94 -8.80
CA PRO A 47 -3.49 9.35 -8.90
C PRO A 47 -4.28 8.39 -9.80
N GLU A 48 -5.37 7.83 -9.27
CA GLU A 48 -6.32 7.00 -10.04
C GLU A 48 -7.31 7.91 -10.77
N ALA A 49 -7.40 7.76 -12.09
CA ALA A 49 -8.41 8.41 -12.88
C ALA A 49 -9.70 7.56 -12.94
N ARG A 50 -10.85 8.20 -12.73
CA ARG A 50 -12.16 7.60 -12.91
C ARG A 50 -12.86 8.26 -14.10
N VAL A 51 -13.28 7.42 -15.03
CA VAL A 51 -14.14 7.86 -16.14
C VAL A 51 -15.56 8.07 -15.61
N VAL A 52 -16.13 9.23 -15.87
CA VAL A 52 -17.53 9.57 -15.61
C VAL A 52 -18.30 9.44 -16.92
N LEU A 53 -19.35 8.63 -16.92
CA LEU A 53 -20.20 8.46 -18.09
C LEU A 53 -21.46 9.33 -17.94
N ASP A 54 -21.95 9.84 -19.07
CA ASP A 54 -23.27 10.46 -19.14
C ASP A 54 -24.40 9.40 -19.16
N PRO A 55 -25.68 9.81 -19.14
CA PRO A 55 -26.82 8.89 -19.19
C PRO A 55 -26.86 8.03 -20.48
N GLU A 56 -26.23 8.49 -21.54
CA GLU A 56 -26.12 7.83 -22.84
C GLU A 56 -24.93 6.84 -22.90
N GLY A 57 -24.13 6.76 -21.81
CA GLY A 57 -22.98 5.84 -21.69
C GLY A 57 -21.72 6.37 -22.40
N GLN A 58 -21.67 7.65 -22.80
CA GLN A 58 -20.49 8.28 -23.36
C GLN A 58 -19.60 8.83 -22.23
N VAL A 59 -18.31 9.05 -22.55
CA VAL A 59 -17.38 9.65 -21.58
C VAL A 59 -17.72 11.14 -21.42
N ALA A 60 -18.29 11.51 -20.28
CA ALA A 60 -18.59 12.89 -19.92
C ALA A 60 -17.38 13.62 -19.32
N ASP A 61 -16.58 12.91 -18.49
CA ASP A 61 -15.43 13.50 -17.81
C ASP A 61 -14.43 12.42 -17.34
N VAL A 62 -13.21 12.86 -17.02
CA VAL A 62 -12.18 12.03 -16.37
C VAL A 62 -11.70 12.74 -15.13
N VAL A 63 -12.15 12.28 -13.97
CA VAL A 63 -11.85 12.90 -12.67
C VAL A 63 -10.82 12.08 -11.89
N LEU A 64 -9.94 12.75 -11.15
CA LEU A 64 -9.04 12.07 -10.22
C LEU A 64 -9.81 11.64 -8.98
N ARG A 65 -9.63 10.38 -8.59
CA ARG A 65 -10.21 9.83 -7.37
C ARG A 65 -9.45 10.36 -6.16
N ALA A 66 -10.16 11.06 -5.26
CA ALA A 66 -9.58 11.51 -4.01
C ALA A 66 -9.28 10.31 -3.10
N ARG A 67 -8.06 10.20 -2.59
CA ARG A 67 -7.67 9.24 -1.55
C ARG A 67 -7.90 9.88 -0.18
N LEU A 68 -9.04 9.55 0.44
CA LEU A 68 -9.42 10.04 1.76
C LEU A 68 -8.65 9.31 2.87
N ASP A 69 -8.52 9.94 4.05
CA ASP A 69 -7.96 9.26 5.21
C ASP A 69 -8.81 8.07 5.66
N ALA A 70 -10.12 8.11 5.43
CA ALA A 70 -11.00 6.97 5.65
C ALA A 70 -10.58 5.71 4.88
N HIS A 71 -10.00 5.84 3.69
CA HIS A 71 -9.42 4.71 2.95
C HIS A 71 -8.16 4.20 3.62
N LYS A 72 -7.27 5.10 4.08
CA LYS A 72 -6.01 4.75 4.76
C LYS A 72 -6.27 4.06 6.10
N VAL A 73 -7.31 4.47 6.83
CA VAL A 73 -7.76 3.82 8.07
C VAL A 73 -8.03 2.34 7.81
N ILE A 74 -8.88 2.03 6.82
CA ILE A 74 -9.23 0.64 6.50
C ILE A 74 -8.02 -0.13 5.98
N GLU A 75 -7.20 0.48 5.13
CA GLU A 75 -5.97 -0.11 4.61
C GLU A 75 -5.03 -0.57 5.75
N GLU A 76 -4.73 0.30 6.72
CA GLU A 76 -3.83 -0.04 7.84
C GLU A 76 -4.45 -1.09 8.78
N MET A 77 -5.76 -1.05 9.02
CA MET A 77 -6.45 -2.09 9.78
C MET A 77 -6.35 -3.45 9.08
N MET A 78 -6.55 -3.49 7.76
CA MET A 78 -6.41 -4.72 6.96
C MET A 78 -4.96 -5.22 6.97
N ILE A 79 -3.97 -4.35 6.79
CA ILE A 79 -2.55 -4.72 6.85
C ILE A 79 -2.21 -5.31 8.22
N THR A 80 -2.67 -4.67 9.29
CA THR A 80 -2.43 -5.12 10.67
C THR A 80 -3.04 -6.49 10.93
N ALA A 81 -4.30 -6.72 10.49
CA ALA A 81 -4.96 -8.02 10.61
C ALA A 81 -4.23 -9.11 9.81
N ASN A 82 -3.79 -8.79 8.59
CA ASN A 82 -3.03 -9.70 7.74
C ASN A 82 -1.68 -10.10 8.38
N VAL A 83 -0.96 -9.15 8.99
CA VAL A 83 0.27 -9.42 9.75
C VAL A 83 0.00 -10.27 10.99
N ALA A 84 -1.07 -9.95 11.73
CA ALA A 84 -1.44 -10.69 12.93
C ALA A 84 -1.78 -12.16 12.62
N ALA A 85 -2.53 -12.41 11.55
CA ALA A 85 -2.87 -13.76 11.10
C ALA A 85 -1.60 -14.56 10.71
N ALA A 86 -0.70 -13.97 9.93
CA ALA A 86 0.56 -14.62 9.56
C ALA A 86 1.39 -14.99 10.80
N ARG A 87 1.61 -14.05 11.71
CA ARG A 87 2.38 -14.27 12.94
C ARG A 87 1.75 -15.30 13.87
N GLN A 88 0.42 -15.33 13.96
CA GLN A 88 -0.29 -16.30 14.79
C GLN A 88 -0.07 -17.74 14.27
N LEU A 89 -0.10 -17.94 12.95
CA LEU A 89 0.18 -19.23 12.33
C LEU A 89 1.65 -19.63 12.49
N GLU A 90 2.58 -18.68 12.30
CA GLU A 90 4.02 -18.89 12.53
C GLU A 90 4.29 -19.35 13.98
N ALA A 91 3.70 -18.68 14.96
CA ALA A 91 3.85 -19.04 16.38
C ALA A 91 3.33 -20.46 16.69
N ARG A 92 2.31 -20.91 15.96
CA ARG A 92 1.74 -22.25 16.07
C ARG A 92 2.46 -23.29 15.18
N LYS A 93 3.42 -22.87 14.37
CA LYS A 93 4.07 -23.71 13.34
C LYS A 93 3.05 -24.34 12.36
N ALA A 94 1.95 -23.63 12.11
CA ALA A 94 0.90 -24.02 11.19
C ALA A 94 1.24 -23.56 9.76
N PRO A 95 0.69 -24.22 8.73
CA PRO A 95 0.90 -23.80 7.34
C PRO A 95 0.40 -22.38 7.09
N VAL A 96 1.21 -21.57 6.38
CA VAL A 96 0.85 -20.20 5.99
C VAL A 96 0.94 -20.06 4.47
N MET A 97 -0.05 -19.42 3.87
CA MET A 97 0.04 -18.92 2.50
C MET A 97 0.47 -17.46 2.55
N TYR A 98 1.79 -17.22 2.50
CA TYR A 98 2.34 -15.87 2.52
C TYR A 98 2.01 -15.10 1.24
N ARG A 99 1.94 -13.79 1.36
CA ARG A 99 1.95 -12.85 0.24
C ARG A 99 3.30 -12.17 0.22
N ASP A 100 4.20 -12.71 -0.57
CA ASP A 100 5.58 -12.28 -0.66
C ASP A 100 5.76 -11.20 -1.72
N HIS A 101 6.67 -10.28 -1.45
CA HIS A 101 7.09 -9.26 -2.38
C HIS A 101 8.59 -9.02 -2.20
N GLU A 102 9.37 -9.50 -3.14
CA GLU A 102 10.82 -9.39 -3.11
C GLU A 102 11.30 -8.00 -3.56
N PRO A 103 12.52 -7.59 -3.15
CA PRO A 103 13.16 -6.40 -3.69
C PRO A 103 13.28 -6.48 -5.22
N PRO A 104 13.36 -5.34 -5.92
CA PRO A 104 13.66 -5.32 -7.35
C PRO A 104 14.99 -5.99 -7.67
N SER A 105 15.07 -6.63 -8.85
CA SER A 105 16.33 -7.21 -9.32
C SER A 105 17.39 -6.13 -9.55
N ARG A 106 18.66 -6.56 -9.50
CA ARG A 106 19.79 -5.65 -9.76
C ARG A 106 19.70 -5.01 -11.15
N GLU A 107 19.27 -5.74 -12.15
CA GLU A 107 19.09 -5.26 -13.51
C GLU A 107 18.05 -4.12 -13.56
N LYS A 108 16.88 -4.30 -12.93
CA LYS A 108 15.84 -3.28 -12.85
C LYS A 108 16.32 -2.03 -12.09
N LEU A 109 17.13 -2.22 -11.04
CA LEU A 109 17.69 -1.10 -10.28
C LEU A 109 18.70 -0.29 -11.10
N LEU A 110 19.54 -0.95 -11.89
CA LEU A 110 20.47 -0.27 -12.80
C LEU A 110 19.72 0.51 -13.87
N ALA A 111 18.71 -0.10 -14.50
CA ALA A 111 17.87 0.59 -15.48
C ALA A 111 17.13 1.81 -14.88
N LEU A 112 16.63 1.69 -13.64
CA LEU A 112 16.03 2.83 -12.94
C LEU A 112 17.07 3.93 -12.65
N ARG A 113 18.26 3.58 -12.22
CA ARG A 113 19.34 4.54 -11.98
C ARG A 113 19.65 5.33 -13.25
N ASP A 114 19.89 4.63 -14.37
CA ASP A 114 20.23 5.25 -15.65
C ASP A 114 19.09 6.16 -16.15
N TYR A 115 17.84 5.75 -15.95
CA TYR A 115 16.67 6.58 -16.24
C TYR A 115 16.62 7.85 -15.37
N LEU A 116 16.84 7.73 -14.06
CA LEU A 116 16.81 8.86 -13.14
C LEU A 116 17.95 9.87 -13.36
N GLU A 117 19.13 9.39 -13.81
CA GLU A 117 20.25 10.25 -14.18
C GLU A 117 19.90 11.24 -15.30
N THR A 118 19.00 10.88 -16.22
CA THR A 118 18.52 11.79 -17.28
C THR A 118 17.78 13.01 -16.72
N PHE A 119 17.28 12.95 -15.49
CA PHE A 119 16.58 14.04 -14.79
C PHE A 119 17.44 14.67 -13.69
N GLY A 120 18.71 14.32 -13.60
CA GLY A 120 19.60 14.81 -12.54
C GLY A 120 19.28 14.26 -11.14
N LEU A 121 18.59 13.14 -11.06
CA LEU A 121 18.19 12.48 -9.82
C LEU A 121 19.08 11.25 -9.56
N PRO A 122 20.18 11.39 -8.80
CA PRO A 122 21.08 10.28 -8.57
C PRO A 122 20.44 9.20 -7.68
N LEU A 123 20.56 7.94 -8.08
CA LEU A 123 20.20 6.77 -7.30
C LEU A 123 21.46 6.01 -6.88
N ALA A 124 21.88 6.19 -5.62
CA ALA A 124 22.99 5.45 -5.07
C ALA A 124 22.57 4.01 -4.74
N LEU A 125 23.06 3.05 -5.49
CA LEU A 125 22.81 1.63 -5.25
C LEU A 125 23.82 1.12 -4.21
N GLY A 126 23.39 1.07 -2.94
CA GLY A 126 24.13 0.43 -1.85
C GLY A 126 24.02 -1.11 -1.88
N GLN A 127 24.58 -1.75 -0.86
CA GLN A 127 24.50 -3.21 -0.71
C GLN A 127 23.07 -3.70 -0.38
N VAL A 128 22.31 -2.90 0.37
CA VAL A 128 20.95 -3.23 0.79
C VAL A 128 19.97 -2.23 0.20
N VAL A 129 19.03 -2.73 -0.59
CA VAL A 129 17.94 -1.94 -1.16
C VAL A 129 16.75 -1.97 -0.20
N THR A 130 16.23 -0.80 0.15
CA THR A 130 15.06 -0.66 1.03
C THR A 130 14.00 0.22 0.36
N PRO A 131 12.72 0.14 0.75
CA PRO A 131 11.68 1.03 0.24
C PRO A 131 12.00 2.52 0.46
N ALA A 132 12.69 2.87 1.54
CA ALA A 132 13.11 4.24 1.83
C ALA A 132 14.04 4.84 0.75
N LEU A 133 14.77 3.99 0.00
CA LEU A 133 15.56 4.45 -1.14
C LEU A 133 14.67 5.06 -2.23
N PHE A 134 13.56 4.39 -2.54
CA PHE A 134 12.60 4.86 -3.54
C PHE A 134 11.82 6.07 -3.04
N ASN A 135 11.42 6.10 -1.75
CA ASN A 135 10.73 7.25 -1.17
C ASN A 135 11.55 8.53 -1.32
N ARG A 136 12.89 8.47 -1.07
CA ARG A 136 13.77 9.63 -1.29
C ARG A 136 13.83 10.07 -2.75
N VAL A 137 13.74 9.14 -3.70
CA VAL A 137 13.66 9.48 -5.14
C VAL A 137 12.34 10.19 -5.43
N LEU A 138 11.21 9.66 -4.93
CA LEU A 138 9.89 10.24 -5.12
C LEU A 138 9.77 11.64 -4.50
N GLU A 139 10.30 11.83 -3.29
CA GLU A 139 10.37 13.13 -2.61
C GLU A 139 11.15 14.17 -3.42
N ARG A 140 12.31 13.79 -3.97
CA ARG A 140 13.11 14.68 -4.82
C ARG A 140 12.43 14.98 -6.15
N ALA A 141 11.71 14.01 -6.70
CA ALA A 141 10.99 14.15 -7.96
C ALA A 141 9.71 14.96 -7.83
N ALA A 142 9.16 15.17 -6.64
CA ALA A 142 7.85 15.79 -6.42
C ALA A 142 7.70 17.20 -7.04
N GLY A 143 8.81 17.93 -7.22
CA GLY A 143 8.84 19.26 -7.86
C GLY A 143 9.18 19.27 -9.35
N HIS A 144 9.42 18.09 -9.95
CA HIS A 144 9.75 17.98 -11.38
C HIS A 144 8.51 17.93 -12.25
N ALA A 145 8.59 18.46 -13.48
CA ALA A 145 7.52 18.34 -14.47
C ALA A 145 7.21 16.86 -14.78
N GLU A 146 8.23 15.99 -14.71
CA GLU A 146 8.17 14.56 -14.98
C GLU A 146 7.87 13.71 -13.75
N ALA A 147 7.49 14.28 -12.61
CA ALA A 147 7.26 13.58 -11.34
C ALA A 147 6.36 12.33 -11.50
N ARG A 148 5.32 12.43 -12.32
CA ARG A 148 4.43 11.31 -12.62
C ARG A 148 5.13 10.19 -13.36
N ALA A 149 5.89 10.50 -14.41
CA ALA A 149 6.63 9.52 -15.20
C ALA A 149 7.68 8.81 -14.35
N ILE A 150 8.35 9.56 -13.46
CA ILE A 150 9.32 9.01 -12.48
C ILE A 150 8.63 8.06 -11.52
N SER A 151 7.46 8.43 -10.98
CA SER A 151 6.67 7.58 -10.08
C SER A 151 6.21 6.30 -10.76
N GLU A 152 5.75 6.38 -12.01
CA GLU A 152 5.37 5.22 -12.83
C GLU A 152 6.59 4.30 -13.09
N GLN A 153 7.78 4.88 -13.33
CA GLN A 153 8.99 4.09 -13.53
C GLN A 153 9.46 3.42 -12.24
N VAL A 154 9.35 4.09 -11.10
CA VAL A 154 9.58 3.48 -9.77
C VAL A 154 8.63 2.30 -9.55
N LEU A 155 7.34 2.44 -9.90
CA LEU A 155 6.37 1.33 -9.82
C LEU A 155 6.77 0.15 -10.70
N ARG A 156 7.12 0.39 -11.97
CA ARG A 156 7.51 -0.65 -12.93
C ARG A 156 8.79 -1.40 -12.53
N THR A 157 9.65 -0.73 -11.76
CA THR A 157 10.88 -1.33 -11.24
C THR A 157 10.56 -2.38 -10.18
N GLN A 158 9.45 -2.27 -9.45
CA GLN A 158 9.11 -3.22 -8.40
C GLN A 158 8.93 -4.64 -8.95
N SER A 159 9.18 -5.63 -8.10
CA SER A 159 8.86 -7.03 -8.37
C SER A 159 7.36 -7.26 -8.24
N GLN A 160 6.84 -8.29 -8.89
CA GLN A 160 5.47 -8.70 -8.65
C GLN A 160 5.37 -9.49 -7.35
N ALA A 161 4.36 -9.18 -6.55
CA ALA A 161 4.05 -9.98 -5.38
C ALA A 161 3.42 -11.32 -5.79
N TYR A 162 3.70 -12.39 -5.04
CA TYR A 162 3.22 -13.73 -5.31
C TYR A 162 2.79 -14.44 -4.01
N TYR A 163 2.19 -15.62 -4.13
CA TYR A 163 1.84 -16.44 -2.98
C TYR A 163 2.81 -17.61 -2.86
N ALA A 164 3.28 -17.88 -1.64
CA ALA A 164 4.20 -18.99 -1.37
C ALA A 164 4.02 -19.55 0.04
N PRO A 165 4.42 -20.83 0.27
CA PRO A 165 4.43 -21.42 1.61
C PRO A 165 5.68 -21.02 2.42
N HIS A 166 6.68 -20.39 1.80
CA HIS A 166 7.86 -19.88 2.50
C HIS A 166 7.76 -18.38 2.62
N ASN A 167 8.26 -17.85 3.72
CA ASN A 167 8.23 -16.42 4.00
C ASN A 167 9.48 -15.73 3.43
N SER A 168 9.31 -14.90 2.40
CA SER A 168 10.34 -13.99 1.86
C SER A 168 10.11 -12.54 2.30
N GLY A 169 9.06 -12.28 3.09
CA GLY A 169 8.66 -10.95 3.50
C GLY A 169 7.94 -10.16 2.42
N HIS A 170 7.58 -8.94 2.74
CA HIS A 170 6.90 -8.04 1.81
C HIS A 170 7.66 -6.72 1.70
N PHE A 171 8.54 -6.62 0.70
CA PHE A 171 9.41 -5.47 0.48
C PHE A 171 8.64 -4.15 0.44
N GLY A 172 7.64 -4.01 -0.43
CA GLY A 172 6.91 -2.75 -0.59
C GLY A 172 6.21 -2.28 0.69
N LEU A 173 5.76 -3.19 1.55
CA LEU A 173 5.18 -2.85 2.86
C LEU A 173 6.22 -2.77 3.98
N ALA A 174 7.48 -3.07 3.70
CA ALA A 174 8.56 -3.17 4.69
C ALA A 174 8.19 -4.11 5.86
N LEU A 175 7.58 -5.26 5.55
CA LEU A 175 7.12 -6.26 6.53
C LEU A 175 7.90 -7.55 6.40
N GLY A 176 8.33 -8.11 7.52
CA GLY A 176 9.02 -9.40 7.57
C GLY A 176 8.09 -10.62 7.48
N SER A 177 6.78 -10.44 7.68
CA SER A 177 5.78 -11.50 7.54
C SER A 177 4.45 -10.89 7.15
N TYR A 178 3.84 -11.43 6.09
CA TYR A 178 2.58 -10.94 5.57
C TYR A 178 1.79 -12.04 4.86
N ALA A 179 0.52 -12.18 5.21
CA ALA A 179 -0.39 -13.10 4.54
C ALA A 179 -1.74 -12.41 4.34
N HIS A 180 -2.40 -12.68 3.22
CA HIS A 180 -3.75 -12.19 3.02
C HIS A 180 -4.76 -12.97 3.86
N PHE A 181 -5.54 -12.26 4.67
CA PHE A 181 -6.54 -12.83 5.59
C PHE A 181 -7.90 -12.14 5.49
N THR A 182 -7.94 -10.85 5.17
CA THR A 182 -9.12 -9.99 5.35
C THR A 182 -10.19 -10.10 4.27
N SER A 183 -10.00 -10.89 3.21
CA SER A 183 -10.95 -10.96 2.09
C SER A 183 -11.23 -12.40 1.59
N PRO A 184 -11.66 -13.35 2.47
CA PRO A 184 -11.83 -14.76 2.10
C PRO A 184 -12.94 -15.02 1.09
N ILE A 185 -13.89 -14.08 0.90
CA ILE A 185 -14.98 -14.21 -0.07
C ILE A 185 -14.45 -14.13 -1.52
N ARG A 186 -13.41 -13.33 -1.77
CA ARG A 186 -12.89 -13.06 -3.12
C ARG A 186 -11.46 -13.56 -3.37
N ARG A 187 -10.77 -14.04 -2.34
CA ARG A 187 -9.40 -14.55 -2.46
C ARG A 187 -9.28 -15.91 -1.78
N TYR A 188 -8.95 -16.92 -2.57
CA TYR A 188 -8.78 -18.29 -2.07
C TYR A 188 -7.61 -18.41 -1.08
N SER A 189 -6.54 -17.63 -1.25
CA SER A 189 -5.42 -17.56 -0.31
C SER A 189 -5.86 -17.16 1.10
N ASP A 190 -6.75 -16.17 1.22
CA ASP A 190 -7.32 -15.75 2.51
C ASP A 190 -8.12 -16.88 3.16
N LEU A 191 -8.90 -17.62 2.37
CA LEU A 191 -9.65 -18.79 2.86
C LEU A 191 -8.71 -19.89 3.37
N LEU A 192 -7.56 -20.11 2.72
CA LEU A 192 -6.55 -21.05 3.22
C LEU A 192 -5.99 -20.61 4.58
N VAL A 193 -5.69 -19.33 4.74
CA VAL A 193 -5.23 -18.77 6.02
C VAL A 193 -6.30 -18.94 7.11
N HIS A 194 -7.59 -18.68 6.80
CA HIS A 194 -8.69 -18.93 7.74
C HIS A 194 -8.81 -20.38 8.18
N ARG A 195 -8.62 -21.33 7.25
CA ARG A 195 -8.66 -22.77 7.57
C ARG A 195 -7.48 -23.24 8.40
N SER A 196 -6.37 -22.51 8.35
CA SER A 196 -5.14 -22.84 9.08
C SER A 196 -5.14 -22.26 10.50
N LEU A 197 -5.89 -21.16 10.75
CA LEU A 197 -6.09 -20.54 12.07
C LEU A 197 -6.98 -21.38 12.99
#